data_1ed9966311d3c3c99f47bc071cbde48f
#
_entry.id   1ed9966311d3c3c99f47bc071cbde48f
#
_cell.length_a   1.000
_cell.length_b   1.000
_cell.length_c   1.000
_cell.angle_alpha   90.00
_cell.angle_beta   90.00
_cell.angle_gamma   90.00
#
_symmetry.space_group_name_H-M   'P 1'
#
loop_
_entity.id
_entity.type
_entity.pdbx_description
1 polymer ?
#
loop_
_entity_poly.entity_id
_entity_poly.type
_entity_poly.pdbx_seq_one_letter_code
_entity_poly.pdbx_strand_id
1 'polypeptide(L)'
;MDQTYMKRKPVLPLVVSMALPMTLSMLVNSLYNIVDSIFIAKISDNAMTALSLVYPIQNLITAITVGFAIGTNAVISIHLGAGNKKEADRAASLGTLLNAFHGLLLMIVCLTFIRPFLELFTADQDVISLGIRYARITLSFSIPIGISISLEKIFQATGRMKVSMVAMMAGCIGNIILDPLMIFGIGPFPAMGIEGAAIATAIGQMLSLAIYLIFCVVRPLPVTFSLSCCKPSKQLLLRLYTVGIPATLNLALPSLLVSTLNGILAAYSQSYVLVLGAYYKLQTFLYLTGNGVVQGMRPLIGYNYGAGEHARVRQIFFDSLILISGVMVIGTALCLAIPSSLIGLFTSNAETIRLGASALRIISIGFIISSISVTVSGALEGLGKGAPSLVISLMRYIIVIIPAALILTRFFDANGVWHAMWLTEFITAAVACVLYRKFIHNC
;
A
#
# COMPACT_ATOMS: atom_id res chain seq x y z
N MET A 1 8.90 21.28 -17.45
CA MET A 1 9.15 21.86 -16.11
C MET A 1 10.49 21.37 -15.63
N ASP A 2 11.32 22.27 -15.20
CA ASP A 2 12.64 21.97 -14.64
C ASP A 2 12.47 21.23 -13.31
N GLN A 3 13.06 20.02 -13.17
CA GLN A 3 12.99 19.21 -11.96
C GLN A 3 14.01 19.66 -10.90
N THR A 4 14.82 20.66 -11.22
CA THR A 4 15.85 21.18 -10.29
C THR A 4 15.24 21.70 -8.98
N TYR A 5 13.93 21.98 -8.95
CA TYR A 5 13.24 22.34 -7.71
C TYR A 5 13.34 21.26 -6.62
N MET A 6 13.45 19.96 -6.99
CA MET A 6 13.61 18.86 -6.03
C MET A 6 14.95 18.90 -5.30
N LYS A 7 15.97 19.57 -5.87
CA LYS A 7 17.26 19.77 -5.22
C LYS A 7 17.50 21.20 -4.71
N ARG A 8 16.61 22.18 -5.02
CA ARG A 8 16.83 23.59 -4.65
C ARG A 8 15.89 24.09 -3.55
N LYS A 9 14.64 23.61 -3.49
CA LYS A 9 13.66 24.05 -2.49
C LYS A 9 14.06 23.62 -1.07
N PRO A 10 13.67 24.38 -0.02
CA PRO A 10 13.82 23.94 1.37
C PRO A 10 13.20 22.55 1.57
N VAL A 11 13.89 21.68 2.33
CA VAL A 11 13.55 20.24 2.35
C VAL A 11 12.22 19.98 3.01
N LEU A 12 11.96 20.49 4.22
CA LEU A 12 10.71 20.20 4.93
C LEU A 12 9.45 20.64 4.15
N PRO A 13 9.34 21.88 3.63
CA PRO A 13 8.21 22.26 2.78
C PRO A 13 8.09 21.41 1.50
N LEU A 14 9.22 20.96 0.95
CA LEU A 14 9.23 20.08 -0.22
C LEU A 14 8.65 18.70 0.12
N VAL A 15 9.10 18.08 1.20
CA VAL A 15 8.58 16.78 1.67
C VAL A 15 7.08 16.89 1.95
N VAL A 16 6.63 17.91 2.68
CA VAL A 16 5.20 18.13 2.96
C VAL A 16 4.39 18.31 1.68
N SER A 17 4.89 19.08 0.71
CA SER A 17 4.21 19.32 -0.58
C SER A 17 4.05 18.05 -1.43
N MET A 18 4.92 17.05 -1.21
CA MET A 18 4.85 15.74 -1.86
C MET A 18 4.02 14.74 -1.07
N ALA A 19 4.16 14.75 0.26
CA ALA A 19 3.49 13.81 1.15
C ALA A 19 1.98 14.10 1.28
N LEU A 20 1.58 15.37 1.45
CA LEU A 20 0.20 15.75 1.68
C LEU A 20 -0.77 15.27 0.59
N PRO A 21 -0.49 15.48 -0.73
CA PRO A 21 -1.35 14.96 -1.79
C PRO A 21 -1.50 13.43 -1.72
N MET A 22 -0.44 12.70 -1.40
CA MET A 22 -0.48 11.24 -1.32
C MET A 22 -1.26 10.75 -0.10
N THR A 23 -1.08 11.40 1.06
CA THR A 23 -1.85 11.10 2.26
C THR A 23 -3.36 11.30 2.02
N LEU A 24 -3.74 12.42 1.40
CA LEU A 24 -5.15 12.69 1.07
C LEU A 24 -5.71 11.65 0.09
N SER A 25 -4.94 11.27 -0.93
CA SER A 25 -5.36 10.24 -1.90
C SER A 25 -5.57 8.89 -1.22
N MET A 26 -4.66 8.50 -0.33
CA MET A 26 -4.78 7.23 0.40
C MET A 26 -5.97 7.24 1.37
N LEU A 27 -6.27 8.39 1.99
CA LEU A 27 -7.43 8.53 2.85
C LEU A 27 -8.73 8.34 2.04
N VAL A 28 -8.85 9.03 0.90
CA VAL A 28 -10.02 8.88 0.01
C VAL A 28 -10.14 7.46 -0.53
N ASN A 29 -9.01 6.81 -0.87
CA ASN A 29 -8.99 5.42 -1.30
C ASN A 29 -9.46 4.46 -0.19
N SER A 30 -9.08 4.72 1.07
CA SER A 30 -9.58 3.92 2.20
C SER A 30 -11.08 4.11 2.43
N LEU A 31 -11.57 5.35 2.33
CA LEU A 31 -13.00 5.64 2.45
C LEU A 31 -13.81 4.97 1.34
N TYR A 32 -13.33 5.03 0.10
CA TYR A 32 -14.02 4.37 -1.01
C TYR A 32 -14.16 2.87 -0.79
N ASN A 33 -13.11 2.17 -0.32
CA ASN A 33 -13.18 0.73 -0.03
C ASN A 33 -14.24 0.40 1.05
N ILE A 34 -14.38 1.27 2.06
CA ILE A 34 -15.41 1.11 3.09
C ILE A 34 -16.82 1.29 2.50
N VAL A 35 -17.00 2.35 1.71
CA VAL A 35 -18.31 2.69 1.09
C VAL A 35 -18.74 1.60 0.11
N ASP A 36 -17.86 1.12 -0.76
CA ASP A 36 -18.11 0.01 -1.67
C ASP A 36 -18.57 -1.24 -0.91
N SER A 37 -17.85 -1.61 0.15
CA SER A 37 -18.25 -2.76 1.00
C SER A 37 -19.62 -2.58 1.65
N ILE A 38 -19.97 -1.35 2.09
CA ILE A 38 -21.29 -1.06 2.65
C ILE A 38 -22.41 -1.25 1.60
N PHE A 39 -22.20 -0.80 0.36
CA PHE A 39 -23.20 -0.98 -0.70
C PHE A 39 -23.35 -2.45 -1.09
N ILE A 40 -22.26 -3.21 -1.18
CA ILE A 40 -22.31 -4.64 -1.48
C ILE A 40 -22.99 -5.42 -0.35
N ALA A 41 -22.75 -5.08 0.91
CA ALA A 41 -23.44 -5.69 2.05
C ALA A 41 -24.97 -5.47 2.03
N LYS A 42 -25.45 -4.39 1.40
CA LYS A 42 -26.89 -4.14 1.22
C LYS A 42 -27.51 -4.99 0.11
N ILE A 43 -26.73 -5.65 -0.75
CA ILE A 43 -27.26 -6.56 -1.78
C ILE A 43 -27.72 -7.85 -1.11
N SER A 44 -26.81 -8.55 -0.45
CA SER A 44 -27.05 -9.79 0.31
C SER A 44 -25.82 -10.19 1.11
N ASP A 45 -25.99 -11.04 2.13
CA ASP A 45 -24.87 -11.64 2.88
C ASP A 45 -23.98 -12.49 1.97
N ASN A 46 -24.56 -13.20 0.99
CA ASN A 46 -23.82 -13.99 0.01
C ASN A 46 -22.95 -13.10 -0.89
N ALA A 47 -23.42 -11.91 -1.30
CA ALA A 47 -22.64 -10.96 -2.07
C ALA A 47 -21.44 -10.42 -1.27
N MET A 48 -21.64 -10.10 0.00
CA MET A 48 -20.56 -9.65 0.89
C MET A 48 -19.54 -10.76 1.15
N THR A 49 -20.00 -12.00 1.32
CA THR A 49 -19.14 -13.18 1.45
C THR A 49 -18.32 -13.40 0.18
N ALA A 50 -18.96 -13.33 -1.00
CA ALA A 50 -18.29 -13.46 -2.28
C ALA A 50 -17.19 -12.39 -2.48
N LEU A 51 -17.49 -11.10 -2.18
CA LEU A 51 -16.50 -10.02 -2.20
C LEU A 51 -15.31 -10.34 -1.29
N SER A 52 -15.60 -10.77 -0.05
CA SER A 52 -14.56 -11.06 0.94
C SER A 52 -13.63 -12.19 0.49
N LEU A 53 -14.14 -13.19 -0.23
CA LEU A 53 -13.35 -14.29 -0.79
C LEU A 53 -12.54 -13.87 -2.03
N VAL A 54 -13.03 -12.94 -2.85
CA VAL A 54 -12.31 -12.42 -4.03
C VAL A 54 -11.25 -11.39 -3.66
N TYR A 55 -11.45 -10.65 -2.57
CA TYR A 55 -10.55 -9.58 -2.12
C TYR A 55 -9.07 -9.96 -2.02
N PRO A 56 -8.67 -11.14 -1.47
CA PRO A 56 -7.27 -11.56 -1.45
C PRO A 56 -6.61 -11.63 -2.83
N ILE A 57 -7.37 -12.05 -3.86
CA ILE A 57 -6.86 -12.11 -5.24
C ILE A 57 -6.64 -10.70 -5.79
N GLN A 58 -7.59 -9.79 -5.58
CA GLN A 58 -7.42 -8.38 -5.99
C GLN A 58 -6.22 -7.73 -5.27
N ASN A 59 -6.04 -8.04 -3.99
CA ASN A 59 -4.92 -7.55 -3.21
C ASN A 59 -3.57 -8.08 -3.71
N LEU A 60 -3.51 -9.34 -4.14
CA LEU A 60 -2.32 -9.93 -4.76
C LEU A 60 -1.95 -9.20 -6.06
N ILE A 61 -2.92 -8.94 -6.95
CA ILE A 61 -2.70 -8.21 -8.19
C ILE A 61 -2.19 -6.79 -7.89
N THR A 62 -2.82 -6.11 -6.94
CA THR A 62 -2.41 -4.78 -6.49
C THR A 62 -0.99 -4.80 -5.91
N ALA A 63 -0.66 -5.76 -5.05
CA ALA A 63 0.67 -5.89 -4.46
C ALA A 63 1.76 -6.08 -5.52
N ILE A 64 1.52 -6.92 -6.53
CA ILE A 64 2.48 -7.18 -7.61
C ILE A 64 2.65 -5.94 -8.49
N THR A 65 1.55 -5.32 -8.93
CA THR A 65 1.60 -4.16 -9.84
C THR A 65 2.16 -2.92 -9.14
N VAL A 66 1.77 -2.64 -7.91
CA VAL A 66 2.30 -1.51 -7.12
C VAL A 66 3.77 -1.75 -6.75
N GLY A 67 4.11 -2.96 -6.29
CA GLY A 67 5.47 -3.30 -5.89
C GLY A 67 6.44 -3.14 -7.06
N PHE A 68 6.11 -3.67 -8.23
CA PHE A 68 6.93 -3.52 -9.43
C PHE A 68 7.05 -2.04 -9.87
N ALA A 69 5.94 -1.29 -9.81
CA ALA A 69 5.94 0.13 -10.16
C ALA A 69 6.75 1.00 -9.17
N ILE A 70 6.91 0.59 -7.89
CA ILE A 70 7.85 1.22 -6.94
C ILE A 70 9.28 1.06 -7.44
N GLY A 71 9.66 -0.11 -7.97
CA GLY A 71 10.95 -0.32 -8.60
C GLY A 71 11.17 0.61 -9.79
N THR A 72 10.17 0.76 -10.63
CA THR A 72 10.19 1.70 -11.76
C THR A 72 10.36 3.15 -11.29
N ASN A 73 9.62 3.56 -10.25
CA ASN A 73 9.75 4.89 -9.65
C ASN A 73 11.17 5.18 -9.16
N ALA A 74 11.78 4.26 -8.42
CA ALA A 74 13.14 4.42 -7.90
C ALA A 74 14.17 4.58 -9.02
N VAL A 75 14.12 3.72 -10.04
CA VAL A 75 15.06 3.77 -11.18
C VAL A 75 14.91 5.08 -11.96
N ILE A 76 13.68 5.51 -12.25
CA ILE A 76 13.42 6.78 -12.94
C ILE A 76 13.94 7.96 -12.13
N SER A 77 13.61 8.03 -10.85
CA SER A 77 14.01 9.14 -9.97
C SER A 77 15.53 9.29 -9.90
N ILE A 78 16.26 8.18 -9.73
CA ILE A 78 17.73 8.16 -9.67
C ILE A 78 18.32 8.65 -11.00
N HIS A 79 17.84 8.12 -12.14
CA HIS A 79 18.38 8.50 -13.43
C HIS A 79 18.06 9.95 -13.83
N LEU A 80 16.88 10.46 -13.44
CA LEU A 80 16.54 11.88 -13.64
C LEU A 80 17.43 12.78 -12.78
N GLY A 81 17.70 12.40 -11.54
CA GLY A 81 18.65 13.11 -10.67
C GLY A 81 20.07 13.14 -11.24
N ALA A 82 20.54 12.03 -11.80
CA ALA A 82 21.83 11.89 -12.46
C ALA A 82 21.91 12.59 -13.83
N GLY A 83 20.81 13.22 -14.33
CA GLY A 83 20.77 13.83 -15.65
C GLY A 83 20.71 12.81 -16.81
N ASN A 84 20.60 11.53 -16.52
CA ASN A 84 20.56 10.46 -17.53
C ASN A 84 19.12 10.22 -18.04
N LYS A 85 18.63 11.16 -18.84
CA LYS A 85 17.28 11.10 -19.38
C LYS A 85 17.02 9.82 -20.19
N LYS A 86 18.00 9.36 -20.96
CA LYS A 86 17.86 8.17 -21.82
C LYS A 86 17.53 6.90 -21.02
N GLU A 87 18.20 6.68 -19.90
CA GLU A 87 17.90 5.53 -19.03
C GLU A 87 16.60 5.73 -18.24
N ALA A 88 16.22 6.96 -17.90
CA ALA A 88 14.92 7.26 -17.32
C ALA A 88 13.78 6.97 -18.32
N ASP A 89 13.92 7.36 -19.58
CA ASP A 89 12.95 7.07 -20.66
C ASP A 89 12.81 5.56 -20.88
N ARG A 90 13.93 4.81 -20.86
CA ARG A 90 13.93 3.35 -20.95
C ARG A 90 13.23 2.70 -19.78
N ALA A 91 13.50 3.17 -18.55
CA ALA A 91 12.86 2.67 -17.34
C ALA A 91 11.34 2.93 -17.35
N ALA A 92 10.91 4.10 -17.80
CA ALA A 92 9.49 4.45 -17.90
C ALA A 92 8.78 3.56 -18.93
N SER A 93 9.34 3.44 -20.15
CA SER A 93 8.73 2.68 -21.25
C SER A 93 8.71 1.18 -20.93
N LEU A 94 9.86 0.60 -20.58
CA LEU A 94 9.97 -0.83 -20.27
C LEU A 94 9.20 -1.19 -18.98
N GLY A 95 9.28 -0.35 -17.95
CA GLY A 95 8.57 -0.57 -16.69
C GLY A 95 7.06 -0.60 -16.88
N THR A 96 6.50 0.31 -17.69
CA THR A 96 5.06 0.31 -18.01
C THR A 96 4.67 -0.93 -18.82
N LEU A 97 5.47 -1.32 -19.82
CA LEU A 97 5.22 -2.52 -20.63
C LEU A 97 5.25 -3.79 -19.79
N LEU A 98 6.24 -3.93 -18.91
CA LEU A 98 6.36 -5.10 -18.04
C LEU A 98 5.19 -5.16 -17.03
N ASN A 99 4.76 -4.01 -16.50
CA ASN A 99 3.62 -3.99 -15.58
C ASN A 99 2.30 -4.33 -16.28
N ALA A 100 2.12 -3.91 -17.54
CA ALA A 100 1.01 -4.37 -18.36
C ALA A 100 1.08 -5.88 -18.61
N PHE A 101 2.29 -6.43 -18.86
CA PHE A 101 2.50 -7.87 -19.00
C PHE A 101 2.21 -8.63 -17.71
N HIS A 102 2.62 -8.13 -16.54
CA HIS A 102 2.22 -8.70 -15.24
C HIS A 102 0.70 -8.69 -15.09
N GLY A 103 0.03 -7.59 -15.45
CA GLY A 103 -1.43 -7.50 -15.45
C GLY A 103 -2.08 -8.56 -16.35
N LEU A 104 -1.55 -8.78 -17.54
CA LEU A 104 -2.01 -9.83 -18.46
C LEU A 104 -1.82 -11.24 -17.88
N LEU A 105 -0.63 -11.52 -17.36
CA LEU A 105 -0.33 -12.82 -16.76
C LEU A 105 -1.26 -13.11 -15.57
N LEU A 106 -1.40 -12.13 -14.67
CA LEU A 106 -2.26 -12.24 -13.49
C LEU A 106 -3.73 -12.38 -13.88
N MET A 107 -4.19 -11.64 -14.89
CA MET A 107 -5.54 -11.80 -15.45
C MET A 107 -5.79 -13.23 -15.88
N ILE A 108 -4.90 -13.80 -16.72
CA ILE A 108 -5.06 -15.17 -17.23
C ILE A 108 -5.04 -16.18 -16.08
N VAL A 109 -4.05 -16.11 -15.19
CA VAL A 109 -3.90 -17.05 -14.07
C VAL A 109 -5.11 -16.95 -13.13
N CYS A 110 -5.46 -15.75 -12.69
CA CYS A 110 -6.54 -15.58 -11.71
C CYS A 110 -7.92 -15.95 -12.30
N LEU A 111 -8.20 -15.60 -13.57
CA LEU A 111 -9.45 -16.00 -14.22
C LEU A 111 -9.57 -17.52 -14.43
N THR A 112 -8.45 -18.20 -14.68
CA THR A 112 -8.42 -19.66 -14.83
C THR A 112 -8.66 -20.36 -13.49
N PHE A 113 -8.08 -19.83 -12.41
CA PHE A 113 -8.12 -20.47 -11.10
C PHE A 113 -9.17 -19.91 -10.14
N ILE A 114 -9.98 -18.92 -10.55
CA ILE A 114 -10.96 -18.29 -9.65
C ILE A 114 -11.97 -19.28 -9.08
N ARG A 115 -12.51 -20.18 -9.92
CA ARG A 115 -13.48 -21.16 -9.48
C ARG A 115 -12.91 -22.17 -8.48
N PRO A 116 -11.84 -22.93 -8.78
CA PRO A 116 -11.24 -23.84 -7.81
C PRO A 116 -10.74 -23.11 -6.54
N PHE A 117 -10.33 -21.85 -6.65
CA PHE A 117 -9.98 -21.06 -5.48
C PHE A 117 -11.17 -20.81 -4.55
N LEU A 118 -12.34 -20.41 -5.09
CA LEU A 118 -13.54 -20.17 -4.29
C LEU A 118 -14.06 -21.46 -3.67
N GLU A 119 -14.01 -22.58 -4.41
CA GLU A 119 -14.44 -23.91 -3.94
C GLU A 119 -13.60 -24.42 -2.76
N LEU A 120 -12.38 -23.90 -2.52
CA LEU A 120 -11.58 -24.23 -1.33
C LEU A 120 -12.15 -23.63 -0.04
N PHE A 121 -12.95 -22.55 -0.14
CA PHE A 121 -13.43 -21.80 1.03
C PHE A 121 -14.92 -21.98 1.30
N THR A 122 -15.71 -22.34 0.29
CA THR A 122 -17.15 -22.50 0.45
C THR A 122 -17.70 -23.55 -0.52
N ALA A 123 -18.74 -24.24 -0.08
CA ALA A 123 -19.55 -25.15 -0.93
C ALA A 123 -20.83 -24.48 -1.46
N ASP A 124 -21.12 -23.26 -1.03
CA ASP A 124 -22.32 -22.50 -1.44
C ASP A 124 -22.17 -22.03 -2.89
N GLN A 125 -22.99 -22.59 -3.78
CA GLN A 125 -22.96 -22.33 -5.22
C GLN A 125 -23.37 -20.88 -5.56
N ASP A 126 -24.22 -20.25 -4.76
CA ASP A 126 -24.61 -18.86 -4.96
C ASP A 126 -23.42 -17.92 -4.67
N VAL A 127 -22.70 -18.15 -3.56
CA VAL A 127 -21.48 -17.40 -3.23
C VAL A 127 -20.42 -17.59 -4.31
N ILE A 128 -20.20 -18.83 -4.77
CA ILE A 128 -19.22 -19.12 -5.84
C ILE A 128 -19.62 -18.41 -7.13
N SER A 129 -20.89 -18.48 -7.52
CA SER A 129 -21.41 -17.83 -8.74
C SER A 129 -21.23 -16.30 -8.68
N LEU A 130 -21.62 -15.66 -7.57
CA LEU A 130 -21.46 -14.22 -7.35
C LEU A 130 -19.98 -13.82 -7.37
N GLY A 131 -19.11 -14.59 -6.72
CA GLY A 131 -17.68 -14.36 -6.69
C GLY A 131 -17.05 -14.45 -8.08
N ILE A 132 -17.42 -15.45 -8.89
CA ILE A 132 -16.94 -15.60 -10.28
C ILE A 132 -17.42 -14.43 -11.15
N ARG A 133 -18.67 -14.00 -11.04
CA ARG A 133 -19.23 -12.88 -11.82
C ARG A 133 -18.52 -11.58 -11.49
N TYR A 134 -18.32 -11.28 -10.22
CA TYR A 134 -17.57 -10.12 -9.75
C TYR A 134 -16.10 -10.17 -10.22
N ALA A 135 -15.42 -11.29 -9.99
CA ALA A 135 -14.01 -11.46 -10.33
C ALA A 135 -13.77 -11.37 -11.84
N ARG A 136 -14.62 -11.95 -12.67
CA ARG A 136 -14.48 -11.88 -14.14
C ARG A 136 -14.42 -10.44 -14.63
N ILE A 137 -15.25 -9.55 -14.08
CA ILE A 137 -15.26 -8.15 -14.46
C ILE A 137 -14.00 -7.46 -13.94
N THR A 138 -13.75 -7.50 -12.63
CA THR A 138 -12.65 -6.74 -12.02
C THR A 138 -11.27 -7.20 -12.51
N LEU A 139 -11.07 -8.53 -12.66
CA LEU A 139 -9.78 -9.09 -13.10
C LEU A 139 -9.51 -8.84 -14.59
N SER A 140 -10.54 -8.69 -15.43
CA SER A 140 -10.38 -8.35 -16.85
C SER A 140 -9.73 -6.97 -17.06
N PHE A 141 -9.79 -6.10 -16.06
CA PHE A 141 -9.16 -4.78 -16.10
C PHE A 141 -7.74 -4.76 -15.53
N SER A 142 -7.13 -5.91 -15.22
CA SER A 142 -5.77 -5.97 -14.64
C SER A 142 -4.70 -5.32 -15.52
N ILE A 143 -4.82 -5.37 -16.83
CA ILE A 143 -3.88 -4.68 -17.75
C ILE A 143 -3.99 -3.15 -17.63
N PRO A 144 -5.17 -2.53 -17.82
CA PRO A 144 -5.35 -1.09 -17.60
C PRO A 144 -4.93 -0.64 -16.19
N ILE A 145 -5.22 -1.44 -15.16
CA ILE A 145 -4.79 -1.17 -13.78
C ILE A 145 -3.27 -1.13 -13.68
N GLY A 146 -2.56 -2.11 -14.25
CA GLY A 146 -1.10 -2.14 -14.27
C GLY A 146 -0.50 -0.91 -14.97
N ILE A 147 -1.08 -0.47 -16.08
CA ILE A 147 -0.67 0.75 -16.79
C ILE A 147 -0.96 1.99 -15.94
N SER A 148 -2.14 2.09 -15.33
CA SER A 148 -2.55 3.21 -14.48
C SER A 148 -1.60 3.37 -13.28
N ILE A 149 -1.28 2.26 -12.60
CA ILE A 149 -0.34 2.26 -11.46
C ILE A 149 1.07 2.64 -11.92
N SER A 150 1.51 2.17 -13.10
CA SER A 150 2.81 2.59 -13.64
C SER A 150 2.86 4.09 -13.89
N LEU A 151 1.84 4.67 -14.54
CA LEU A 151 1.75 6.10 -14.76
C LEU A 151 1.72 6.87 -13.44
N GLU A 152 0.95 6.41 -12.45
CA GLU A 152 0.94 6.98 -11.11
C GLU A 152 2.36 7.10 -10.55
N LYS A 153 3.12 6.00 -10.57
CA LYS A 153 4.49 5.98 -10.02
C LYS A 153 5.48 6.78 -10.86
N ILE A 154 5.26 6.92 -12.17
CA ILE A 154 6.05 7.79 -13.05
C ILE A 154 5.74 9.28 -12.74
N PHE A 155 4.48 9.66 -12.56
CA PHE A 155 4.12 11.02 -12.12
C PHE A 155 4.74 11.32 -10.75
N GLN A 156 4.73 10.38 -9.82
CA GLN A 156 5.39 10.51 -8.51
C GLN A 156 6.91 10.66 -8.67
N ALA A 157 7.57 9.82 -9.50
CA ALA A 157 9.00 9.87 -9.77
C ALA A 157 9.46 11.22 -10.34
N THR A 158 8.57 11.86 -11.11
CA THR A 158 8.80 13.19 -11.71
C THR A 158 8.39 14.35 -10.80
N GLY A 159 8.00 14.07 -9.55
CA GLY A 159 7.60 15.07 -8.56
C GLY A 159 6.19 15.65 -8.76
N ARG A 160 5.38 15.07 -9.62
CA ARG A 160 4.02 15.56 -9.93
C ARG A 160 2.94 14.89 -9.07
N MET A 161 3.11 14.90 -7.74
CA MET A 161 2.20 14.26 -6.79
C MET A 161 0.75 14.75 -6.88
N LYS A 162 0.54 16.03 -7.22
CA LYS A 162 -0.81 16.58 -7.40
C LYS A 162 -1.57 15.91 -8.53
N VAL A 163 -0.89 15.49 -9.61
CA VAL A 163 -1.53 14.75 -10.71
C VAL A 163 -1.96 13.39 -10.23
N SER A 164 -1.07 12.68 -9.50
CA SER A 164 -1.42 11.37 -8.89
C SER A 164 -2.60 11.50 -7.95
N MET A 165 -2.64 12.56 -7.13
CA MET A 165 -3.78 12.83 -6.24
C MET A 165 -5.07 13.02 -7.02
N VAL A 166 -5.09 13.91 -8.03
CA VAL A 166 -6.29 14.21 -8.81
C VAL A 166 -6.81 12.96 -9.52
N ALA A 167 -5.93 12.19 -10.15
CA ALA A 167 -6.32 10.98 -10.87
C ALA A 167 -6.89 9.90 -9.92
N MET A 168 -6.21 9.63 -8.81
CA MET A 168 -6.67 8.65 -7.83
C MET A 168 -7.99 9.08 -7.17
N MET A 169 -8.09 10.32 -6.72
CA MET A 169 -9.32 10.84 -6.10
C MET A 169 -10.50 10.84 -7.07
N ALA A 170 -10.30 11.21 -8.33
CA ALA A 170 -11.36 11.18 -9.33
C ALA A 170 -11.86 9.74 -9.57
N GLY A 171 -10.95 8.75 -9.63
CA GLY A 171 -11.34 7.35 -9.73
C GLY A 171 -12.14 6.86 -8.53
N CYS A 172 -11.69 7.17 -7.30
CA CYS A 172 -12.39 6.79 -6.07
C CYS A 172 -13.76 7.48 -5.95
N ILE A 173 -13.84 8.79 -6.21
CA ILE A 173 -15.10 9.55 -6.15
C ILE A 173 -16.06 9.06 -7.24
N GLY A 174 -15.54 8.83 -8.46
CA GLY A 174 -16.33 8.26 -9.55
C GLY A 174 -16.95 6.92 -9.19
N ASN A 175 -16.18 6.03 -8.56
CA ASN A 175 -16.67 4.74 -8.08
C ASN A 175 -17.76 4.93 -7.00
N ILE A 176 -17.53 5.73 -5.94
CA ILE A 176 -18.51 6.01 -4.87
C ILE A 176 -19.85 6.50 -5.43
N ILE A 177 -19.81 7.31 -6.50
CA ILE A 177 -21.04 7.80 -7.16
C ILE A 177 -21.69 6.71 -7.99
N LEU A 178 -20.93 5.92 -8.74
CA LEU A 178 -21.44 4.89 -9.65
C LEU A 178 -21.93 3.64 -8.91
N ASP A 179 -21.36 3.28 -7.78
CA ASP A 179 -21.76 2.11 -7.00
C ASP A 179 -23.26 2.07 -6.74
N PRO A 180 -23.90 3.03 -6.05
CA PRO A 180 -25.32 2.96 -5.78
C PRO A 180 -26.17 3.05 -7.07
N LEU A 181 -25.71 3.76 -8.10
CA LEU A 181 -26.43 3.87 -9.37
C LEU A 181 -26.50 2.54 -10.10
N MET A 182 -25.40 1.79 -10.15
CA MET A 182 -25.29 0.54 -10.90
C MET A 182 -25.71 -0.68 -10.07
N ILE A 183 -25.47 -0.66 -8.76
CA ILE A 183 -25.89 -1.75 -7.87
C ILE A 183 -27.40 -1.81 -7.77
N PHE A 184 -28.04 -0.69 -7.47
CA PHE A 184 -29.49 -0.63 -7.17
C PHE A 184 -30.34 -0.18 -8.35
N GLY A 185 -29.74 0.21 -9.47
CA GLY A 185 -30.51 0.63 -10.67
C GLY A 185 -31.16 1.99 -10.50
N ILE A 186 -30.40 3.01 -10.09
CA ILE A 186 -30.91 4.36 -9.92
C ILE A 186 -30.74 5.16 -11.21
N GLY A 187 -31.78 5.85 -11.64
CA GLY A 187 -31.79 6.68 -12.85
C GLY A 187 -31.78 5.82 -14.13
N PRO A 188 -30.87 6.07 -15.09
CA PRO A 188 -30.86 5.35 -16.37
C PRO A 188 -30.21 3.96 -16.30
N PHE A 189 -29.68 3.56 -15.15
CA PHE A 189 -28.94 2.31 -14.99
C PHE A 189 -29.87 1.16 -14.56
N PRO A 190 -29.73 -0.06 -15.14
CA PRO A 190 -30.40 -1.23 -14.63
C PRO A 190 -29.79 -1.68 -13.29
N ALA A 191 -30.56 -2.34 -12.43
CA ALA A 191 -30.05 -2.94 -11.21
C ALA A 191 -29.18 -4.16 -11.53
N MET A 192 -27.86 -4.03 -11.35
CA MET A 192 -26.88 -5.05 -11.70
C MET A 192 -26.31 -5.80 -10.49
N GLY A 193 -26.67 -5.39 -9.26
CA GLY A 193 -26.18 -6.04 -8.05
C GLY A 193 -24.64 -6.04 -7.97
N ILE A 194 -24.04 -7.20 -7.65
CA ILE A 194 -22.59 -7.32 -7.47
C ILE A 194 -21.78 -7.04 -8.76
N GLU A 195 -22.36 -7.29 -9.94
CA GLU A 195 -21.75 -6.93 -11.22
C GLU A 195 -21.69 -5.41 -11.38
N GLY A 196 -22.71 -4.70 -10.92
CA GLY A 196 -22.73 -3.24 -10.89
C GLY A 196 -21.58 -2.65 -10.09
N ALA A 197 -21.28 -3.19 -8.91
CA ALA A 197 -20.13 -2.83 -8.11
C ALA A 197 -18.80 -3.09 -8.85
N ALA A 198 -18.67 -4.26 -9.49
CA ALA A 198 -17.50 -4.61 -10.28
C ALA A 198 -17.26 -3.64 -11.46
N ILE A 199 -18.31 -3.28 -12.18
CA ILE A 199 -18.25 -2.35 -13.31
C ILE A 199 -17.94 -0.93 -12.80
N ALA A 200 -18.55 -0.46 -11.73
CA ALA A 200 -18.27 0.84 -11.13
C ALA A 200 -16.80 0.97 -10.71
N THR A 201 -16.26 -0.09 -10.10
CA THR A 201 -14.82 -0.18 -9.77
C THR A 201 -13.95 -0.10 -11.03
N ALA A 202 -14.29 -0.84 -12.08
CA ALA A 202 -13.57 -0.81 -13.35
C ALA A 202 -13.61 0.58 -14.00
N ILE A 203 -14.77 1.23 -14.03
CA ILE A 203 -14.93 2.60 -14.56
C ILE A 203 -14.09 3.59 -13.74
N GLY A 204 -14.08 3.50 -12.40
CA GLY A 204 -13.23 4.33 -11.55
C GLY A 204 -11.74 4.19 -11.87
N GLN A 205 -11.27 2.97 -12.09
CA GLN A 205 -9.88 2.71 -12.51
C GLN A 205 -9.58 3.25 -13.91
N MET A 206 -10.52 3.10 -14.86
CA MET A 206 -10.39 3.66 -16.21
C MET A 206 -10.41 5.17 -16.19
N LEU A 207 -11.19 5.81 -15.32
CA LEU A 207 -11.20 7.26 -15.15
C LEU A 207 -9.85 7.77 -14.64
N SER A 208 -9.25 7.08 -13.66
CA SER A 208 -7.89 7.38 -13.19
C SER A 208 -6.88 7.29 -14.33
N LEU A 209 -6.91 6.20 -15.10
CA LEU A 209 -6.05 6.00 -16.26
C LEU A 209 -6.23 7.11 -17.31
N ALA A 210 -7.47 7.45 -17.64
CA ALA A 210 -7.78 8.50 -18.61
C ALA A 210 -7.20 9.86 -18.17
N ILE A 211 -7.30 10.21 -16.90
CA ILE A 211 -6.73 11.43 -16.34
C ILE A 211 -5.20 11.42 -16.48
N TYR A 212 -4.52 10.31 -16.15
CA TYR A 212 -3.08 10.21 -16.36
C TYR A 212 -2.70 10.42 -17.82
N LEU A 213 -3.41 9.80 -18.77
CA LEU A 213 -3.15 9.94 -20.20
C LEU A 213 -3.39 11.40 -20.68
N ILE A 214 -4.46 12.04 -20.21
CA ILE A 214 -4.74 13.47 -20.51
C ILE A 214 -3.57 14.32 -20.01
N PHE A 215 -3.10 14.11 -18.78
CA PHE A 215 -1.97 14.88 -18.26
C PHE A 215 -0.65 14.59 -18.99
N CYS A 216 -0.44 13.38 -19.51
CA CYS A 216 0.71 13.09 -20.37
C CYS A 216 0.71 13.95 -21.65
N VAL A 217 -0.47 14.19 -22.23
CA VAL A 217 -0.61 15.00 -23.46
C VAL A 217 -0.56 16.50 -23.16
N VAL A 218 -1.35 16.97 -22.18
CA VAL A 218 -1.48 18.41 -21.86
C VAL A 218 -0.22 18.99 -21.20
N ARG A 219 0.45 18.19 -20.38
CA ARG A 219 1.67 18.60 -19.67
C ARG A 219 2.72 17.49 -19.79
N PRO A 220 3.48 17.45 -20.89
CA PRO A 220 4.44 16.38 -21.14
C PRO A 220 5.36 16.10 -19.94
N LEU A 221 5.57 14.82 -19.69
CA LEU A 221 6.49 14.36 -18.66
C LEU A 221 7.94 14.65 -19.07
N PRO A 222 8.88 14.75 -18.12
CA PRO A 222 10.31 14.85 -18.46
C PRO A 222 10.87 13.53 -19.02
N VAL A 223 10.12 12.44 -18.91
CA VAL A 223 10.40 11.15 -19.57
C VAL A 223 9.48 10.95 -20.76
N THR A 224 10.00 10.28 -21.78
CA THR A 224 9.29 9.99 -23.03
C THR A 224 9.01 8.49 -23.16
N PHE A 225 7.80 8.17 -23.64
CA PHE A 225 7.43 6.78 -23.93
C PHE A 225 7.72 6.49 -25.40
N SER A 226 8.50 5.44 -25.66
CA SER A 226 8.81 5.01 -27.02
C SER A 226 9.01 3.49 -27.07
N LEU A 227 8.49 2.86 -28.12
CA LEU A 227 8.72 1.44 -28.39
C LEU A 227 10.21 1.12 -28.56
N SER A 228 11.00 2.07 -29.09
CA SER A 228 12.45 1.90 -29.20
C SER A 228 13.14 1.82 -27.83
N CYS A 229 12.55 2.41 -26.80
CA CYS A 229 13.02 2.38 -25.41
C CYS A 229 12.59 1.11 -24.66
N CYS A 230 11.66 0.31 -25.21
CA CYS A 230 11.20 -0.94 -24.60
C CYS A 230 12.18 -2.12 -24.75
N LYS A 231 13.32 -1.93 -25.42
CA LYS A 231 14.31 -3.00 -25.57
C LYS A 231 14.84 -3.44 -24.20
N PRO A 232 14.59 -4.71 -23.79
CA PRO A 232 15.05 -5.19 -22.50
C PRO A 232 16.58 -5.26 -22.46
N SER A 233 17.18 -4.78 -21.39
CA SER A 233 18.58 -5.06 -21.07
C SER A 233 18.63 -5.76 -19.71
N LYS A 234 19.52 -6.75 -19.58
CA LYS A 234 19.68 -7.51 -18.33
C LYS A 234 19.91 -6.59 -17.13
N GLN A 235 20.68 -5.53 -17.32
CA GLN A 235 21.01 -4.57 -16.26
C GLN A 235 19.78 -3.76 -15.81
N LEU A 236 18.94 -3.29 -16.74
CA LEU A 236 17.74 -2.53 -16.43
C LEU A 236 16.69 -3.43 -15.78
N LEU A 237 16.47 -4.64 -16.34
CA LEU A 237 15.57 -5.62 -15.74
C LEU A 237 15.97 -5.93 -14.29
N LEU A 238 17.25 -6.23 -14.08
CA LEU A 238 17.75 -6.53 -12.72
C LEU A 238 17.47 -5.37 -11.76
N ARG A 239 17.70 -4.11 -12.17
CA ARG A 239 17.43 -2.93 -11.32
C ARG A 239 15.94 -2.80 -10.98
N LEU A 240 15.04 -2.99 -11.96
CA LEU A 240 13.60 -2.90 -11.74
C LEU A 240 13.12 -3.99 -10.77
N TYR A 241 13.54 -5.25 -10.97
CA TYR A 241 13.11 -6.37 -10.14
C TYR A 241 13.79 -6.43 -8.77
N THR A 242 15.02 -5.93 -8.64
CA THR A 242 15.73 -5.87 -7.33
C THR A 242 15.00 -4.98 -6.32
N VAL A 243 14.22 -4.01 -6.79
CA VAL A 243 13.34 -3.20 -5.92
C VAL A 243 11.90 -3.69 -5.98
N GLY A 244 11.43 -4.05 -7.17
CA GLY A 244 10.03 -4.41 -7.38
C GLY A 244 9.60 -5.67 -6.63
N ILE A 245 10.40 -6.75 -6.65
CA ILE A 245 10.08 -7.99 -5.92
C ILE A 245 10.06 -7.74 -4.40
N PRO A 246 11.10 -7.15 -3.78
CA PRO A 246 11.03 -6.78 -2.37
C PRO A 246 9.84 -5.91 -2.01
N ALA A 247 9.52 -4.90 -2.83
CA ALA A 247 8.38 -4.03 -2.56
C ALA A 247 7.04 -4.79 -2.65
N THR A 248 6.90 -5.73 -3.59
CA THR A 248 5.73 -6.63 -3.67
C THR A 248 5.58 -7.46 -2.39
N LEU A 249 6.67 -8.08 -1.94
CA LEU A 249 6.66 -8.87 -0.70
C LEU A 249 6.35 -7.98 0.51
N ASN A 250 6.91 -6.77 0.59
CA ASN A 250 6.60 -5.83 1.67
C ASN A 250 5.10 -5.50 1.76
N LEU A 251 4.38 -5.47 0.63
CA LEU A 251 2.94 -5.24 0.59
C LEU A 251 2.11 -6.48 0.94
N ALA A 252 2.64 -7.68 0.69
CA ALA A 252 1.94 -8.94 0.95
C ALA A 252 2.14 -9.47 2.39
N LEU A 253 3.30 -9.25 2.99
CA LEU A 253 3.69 -9.77 4.30
C LEU A 253 2.72 -9.40 5.45
N PRO A 254 2.13 -8.19 5.53
CA PRO A 254 1.16 -7.85 6.58
C PRO A 254 -0.04 -8.79 6.61
N SER A 255 -0.54 -9.23 5.46
CA SER A 255 -1.68 -10.15 5.40
C SER A 255 -1.37 -11.52 6.01
N LEU A 256 -0.15 -12.02 5.76
CA LEU A 256 0.33 -13.28 6.35
C LEU A 256 0.43 -13.15 7.88
N LEU A 257 0.98 -12.03 8.37
CA LEU A 257 1.06 -11.76 9.80
C LEU A 257 -0.33 -11.76 10.46
N VAL A 258 -1.28 -11.01 9.89
CA VAL A 258 -2.65 -10.93 10.44
C VAL A 258 -3.27 -12.32 10.52
N SER A 259 -3.15 -13.14 9.47
CA SER A 259 -3.68 -14.49 9.45
C SER A 259 -3.05 -15.38 10.54
N THR A 260 -1.73 -15.28 10.71
CA THR A 260 -0.99 -16.05 11.73
C THR A 260 -1.41 -15.63 13.15
N LEU A 261 -1.45 -14.33 13.43
CA LEU A 261 -1.84 -13.84 14.75
C LEU A 261 -3.32 -14.13 15.06
N ASN A 262 -4.21 -14.08 14.08
CA ASN A 262 -5.60 -14.53 14.25
C ASN A 262 -5.64 -16.02 14.66
N GLY A 263 -4.86 -16.87 14.00
CA GLY A 263 -4.78 -18.29 14.36
C GLY A 263 -4.30 -18.51 15.81
N ILE A 264 -3.28 -17.76 16.25
CA ILE A 264 -2.78 -17.85 17.65
C ILE A 264 -3.87 -17.38 18.63
N LEU A 265 -4.51 -16.23 18.37
CA LEU A 265 -5.50 -15.64 19.28
C LEU A 265 -6.82 -16.40 19.32
N ALA A 266 -7.23 -17.02 18.21
CA ALA A 266 -8.43 -17.85 18.13
C ALA A 266 -8.39 -19.06 19.10
N ALA A 267 -7.19 -19.54 19.44
CA ALA A 267 -7.02 -20.60 20.44
C ALA A 267 -7.37 -20.15 21.86
N TYR A 268 -7.42 -18.84 22.13
CA TYR A 268 -7.79 -18.29 23.43
C TYR A 268 -9.26 -17.88 23.48
N SER A 269 -9.70 -16.96 22.66
CA SER A 269 -11.12 -16.62 22.46
C SER A 269 -11.38 -15.76 21.23
N GLN A 270 -12.63 -15.73 20.76
CA GLN A 270 -13.08 -14.86 19.66
C GLN A 270 -12.94 -13.36 20.01
N SER A 271 -13.05 -12.99 21.30
CA SER A 271 -12.85 -11.61 21.73
C SER A 271 -11.46 -11.07 21.40
N TYR A 272 -10.41 -11.88 21.53
CA TYR A 272 -9.04 -11.49 21.16
C TYR A 272 -8.88 -11.32 19.65
N VAL A 273 -9.52 -12.15 18.83
CA VAL A 273 -9.54 -12.01 17.37
C VAL A 273 -10.23 -10.71 16.97
N LEU A 274 -11.37 -10.37 17.61
CA LEU A 274 -12.05 -9.10 17.39
C LEU A 274 -11.18 -7.91 17.77
N VAL A 275 -10.49 -7.98 18.93
CA VAL A 275 -9.56 -6.93 19.37
C VAL A 275 -8.44 -6.73 18.36
N LEU A 276 -7.85 -7.80 17.85
CA LEU A 276 -6.81 -7.70 16.80
C LEU A 276 -7.35 -7.03 15.54
N GLY A 277 -8.56 -7.42 15.10
CA GLY A 277 -9.22 -6.79 13.95
C GLY A 277 -9.49 -5.30 14.14
N ALA A 278 -9.99 -4.90 15.32
CA ALA A 278 -10.20 -3.50 15.70
C ALA A 278 -8.89 -2.72 15.72
N TYR A 279 -7.84 -3.30 16.30
CA TYR A 279 -6.49 -2.72 16.29
C TYR A 279 -5.99 -2.44 14.88
N TYR A 280 -6.06 -3.43 13.96
CA TYR A 280 -5.58 -3.22 12.58
C TYR A 280 -6.38 -2.15 11.83
N LYS A 281 -7.69 -2.04 12.08
CA LYS A 281 -8.49 -0.94 11.51
C LYS A 281 -8.03 0.42 12.02
N LEU A 282 -7.78 0.57 13.32
CA LEU A 282 -7.23 1.81 13.91
C LEU A 282 -5.81 2.08 13.40
N GLN A 283 -4.96 1.07 13.36
CA GLN A 283 -3.59 1.18 12.85
C GLN A 283 -3.57 1.67 11.39
N THR A 284 -4.51 1.21 10.56
CA THR A 284 -4.59 1.61 9.15
C THR A 284 -4.65 3.13 9.02
N PHE A 285 -5.45 3.83 9.82
CA PHE A 285 -5.55 5.30 9.75
C PHE A 285 -4.22 6.00 10.11
N LEU A 286 -3.50 5.50 11.11
CA LEU A 286 -2.20 6.05 11.49
C LEU A 286 -1.15 5.79 10.40
N TYR A 287 -1.09 4.57 9.90
CA TYR A 287 -0.10 4.18 8.89
C TYR A 287 -0.42 4.72 7.49
N LEU A 288 -1.67 5.06 7.16
CA LEU A 288 -1.99 5.77 5.92
C LEU A 288 -1.22 7.09 5.81
N THR A 289 -1.18 7.88 6.89
CA THR A 289 -0.43 9.13 6.91
C THR A 289 1.07 8.89 6.79
N GLY A 290 1.61 7.94 7.55
CA GLY A 290 3.02 7.54 7.45
C GLY A 290 3.40 7.07 6.05
N ASN A 291 2.58 6.23 5.44
CA ASN A 291 2.78 5.74 4.06
C ASN A 291 2.68 6.86 3.02
N GLY A 292 1.81 7.86 3.22
CA GLY A 292 1.76 9.06 2.39
C GLY A 292 3.08 9.83 2.41
N VAL A 293 3.68 10.00 3.59
CA VAL A 293 5.02 10.62 3.73
C VAL A 293 6.08 9.78 3.03
N VAL A 294 6.07 8.45 3.21
CA VAL A 294 7.02 7.54 2.53
C VAL A 294 6.88 7.63 1.01
N GLN A 295 5.66 7.67 0.47
CA GLN A 295 5.46 7.81 -0.97
C GLN A 295 5.98 9.15 -1.50
N GLY A 296 5.83 10.25 -0.74
CA GLY A 296 6.40 11.55 -1.07
C GLY A 296 7.93 11.58 -0.99
N MET A 297 8.50 10.92 0.00
CA MET A 297 9.94 10.86 0.27
C MET A 297 10.72 10.07 -0.79
N ARG A 298 10.21 8.91 -1.23
CA ARG A 298 10.93 7.99 -2.16
C ARG A 298 11.51 8.68 -3.38
N PRO A 299 10.74 9.40 -4.22
CA PRO A 299 11.30 10.04 -5.40
C PRO A 299 12.25 11.18 -5.07
N LEU A 300 12.05 11.87 -3.94
CA LEU A 300 12.98 12.90 -3.50
C LEU A 300 14.34 12.33 -3.12
N ILE A 301 14.36 11.22 -2.40
CA ILE A 301 15.57 10.48 -2.06
C ILE A 301 16.27 9.99 -3.32
N GLY A 302 15.53 9.29 -4.22
CA GLY A 302 16.10 8.78 -5.46
C GLY A 302 16.68 9.86 -6.34
N TYR A 303 15.96 10.98 -6.52
CA TYR A 303 16.44 12.11 -7.33
C TYR A 303 17.70 12.77 -6.74
N ASN A 304 17.69 13.09 -5.44
CA ASN A 304 18.84 13.74 -4.80
C ASN A 304 20.05 12.80 -4.71
N TYR A 305 19.84 11.50 -4.50
CA TYR A 305 20.89 10.50 -4.57
C TYR A 305 21.51 10.43 -5.97
N GLY A 306 20.70 10.36 -7.02
CA GLY A 306 21.16 10.39 -8.41
C GLY A 306 21.92 11.67 -8.77
N ALA A 307 21.53 12.81 -8.17
CA ALA A 307 22.19 14.10 -8.37
C ALA A 307 23.48 14.28 -7.54
N GLY A 308 23.87 13.31 -6.70
CA GLY A 308 25.03 13.40 -5.81
C GLY A 308 24.82 14.30 -4.58
N GLU A 309 23.58 14.71 -4.29
CA GLU A 309 23.23 15.61 -3.19
C GLU A 309 23.00 14.83 -1.87
N HIS A 310 24.03 14.13 -1.39
CA HIS A 310 23.94 13.21 -0.25
C HIS A 310 23.52 13.89 1.06
N ALA A 311 23.96 15.13 1.29
CA ALA A 311 23.52 15.91 2.45
C ALA A 311 22.00 16.13 2.44
N ARG A 312 21.41 16.38 1.26
CA ARG A 312 19.94 16.53 1.12
C ARG A 312 19.21 15.21 1.29
N VAL A 313 19.77 14.09 0.82
CA VAL A 313 19.20 12.75 1.06
C VAL A 313 19.04 12.53 2.56
N ARG A 314 20.06 12.82 3.35
CA ARG A 314 20.00 12.72 4.82
C ARG A 314 18.96 13.66 5.43
N GLN A 315 18.90 14.90 4.97
CA GLN A 315 17.92 15.87 5.47
C GLN A 315 16.49 15.45 5.14
N ILE A 316 16.22 15.00 3.90
CA ILE A 316 14.90 14.47 3.49
C ILE A 316 14.50 13.28 4.37
N PHE A 317 15.45 12.39 4.67
CA PHE A 317 15.23 11.27 5.56
C PHE A 317 14.80 11.72 6.98
N PHE A 318 15.58 12.64 7.60
CA PHE A 318 15.28 13.11 8.94
C PHE A 318 13.99 13.93 9.02
N ASP A 319 13.72 14.80 8.06
CA ASP A 319 12.46 15.56 8.01
C ASP A 319 11.26 14.62 7.86
N SER A 320 11.38 13.56 7.04
CA SER A 320 10.35 12.53 6.91
C SER A 320 10.17 11.71 8.18
N LEU A 321 11.27 11.34 8.85
CA LEU A 321 11.23 10.63 10.12
C LEU A 321 10.51 11.45 11.20
N ILE A 322 10.81 12.75 11.29
CA ILE A 322 10.14 13.66 12.24
C ILE A 322 8.63 13.73 11.96
N LEU A 323 8.23 13.86 10.70
CA LEU A 323 6.82 13.90 10.31
C LEU A 323 6.10 12.58 10.67
N ILE A 324 6.68 11.43 10.34
CA ILE A 324 6.11 10.11 10.66
C ILE A 324 6.07 9.91 12.18
N SER A 325 7.15 10.27 12.90
CA SER A 325 7.20 10.18 14.37
C SER A 325 6.13 11.05 15.02
N GLY A 326 5.89 12.26 14.50
CA GLY A 326 4.81 13.13 14.99
C GLY A 326 3.43 12.50 14.89
N VAL A 327 3.14 11.84 13.76
CA VAL A 327 1.89 11.08 13.59
C VAL A 327 1.80 9.92 14.59
N MET A 328 2.90 9.18 14.78
CA MET A 328 2.94 8.05 15.70
C MET A 328 2.81 8.49 17.17
N VAL A 329 3.35 9.66 17.54
CA VAL A 329 3.14 10.28 18.87
C VAL A 329 1.66 10.58 19.10
N ILE A 330 0.98 11.18 18.11
CA ILE A 330 -0.47 11.44 18.21
C ILE A 330 -1.24 10.13 18.38
N GLY A 331 -0.92 9.10 17.57
CA GLY A 331 -1.53 7.78 17.67
C GLY A 331 -1.31 7.13 19.03
N THR A 332 -0.10 7.20 19.56
CA THR A 332 0.23 6.70 20.91
C THR A 332 -0.57 7.45 21.98
N ALA A 333 -0.62 8.78 21.92
CA ALA A 333 -1.38 9.59 22.87
C ALA A 333 -2.87 9.24 22.86
N LEU A 334 -3.48 9.04 21.69
CA LEU A 334 -4.89 8.61 21.59
C LEU A 334 -5.11 7.22 22.18
N CYS A 335 -4.23 6.25 21.88
CA CYS A 335 -4.34 4.89 22.40
C CYS A 335 -4.13 4.82 23.93
N LEU A 336 -3.39 5.76 24.53
CA LEU A 336 -3.20 5.84 25.97
C LEU A 336 -4.34 6.59 26.66
N ALA A 337 -4.84 7.70 26.06
CA ALA A 337 -5.83 8.58 26.67
C ALA A 337 -7.26 8.02 26.61
N ILE A 338 -7.68 7.48 25.45
CA ILE A 338 -9.06 7.06 25.20
C ILE A 338 -9.19 5.64 24.60
N PRO A 339 -8.43 4.64 25.08
CA PRO A 339 -8.41 3.32 24.45
C PRO A 339 -9.77 2.62 24.44
N SER A 340 -10.55 2.76 25.52
CA SER A 340 -11.89 2.15 25.62
C SER A 340 -12.86 2.75 24.60
N SER A 341 -12.82 4.06 24.37
CA SER A 341 -13.65 4.72 23.36
C SER A 341 -13.27 4.29 21.95
N LEU A 342 -11.97 4.11 21.67
CA LEU A 342 -11.49 3.64 20.37
C LEU A 342 -11.97 2.20 20.06
N ILE A 343 -11.88 1.30 21.03
CA ILE A 343 -12.40 -0.07 20.85
C ILE A 343 -13.93 -0.08 20.84
N GLY A 344 -14.57 0.78 21.61
CA GLY A 344 -16.03 0.94 21.65
C GLY A 344 -16.66 1.33 20.31
N LEU A 345 -15.87 1.83 19.35
CA LEU A 345 -16.34 2.05 17.97
C LEU A 345 -16.64 0.74 17.23
N PHE A 346 -16.09 -0.40 17.68
CA PHE A 346 -16.18 -1.70 17.00
C PHE A 346 -17.04 -2.73 17.75
N THR A 347 -17.30 -2.54 19.04
CA THR A 347 -18.07 -3.45 19.88
C THR A 347 -18.70 -2.74 21.05
N SER A 348 -19.87 -3.23 21.49
CA SER A 348 -20.55 -2.81 22.73
C SER A 348 -20.29 -3.76 23.90
N ASN A 349 -19.59 -4.87 23.70
CA ASN A 349 -19.27 -5.84 24.75
C ASN A 349 -18.22 -5.27 25.72
N ALA A 350 -18.58 -5.07 26.97
CA ALA A 350 -17.74 -4.44 27.99
C ALA A 350 -16.44 -5.21 28.25
N GLU A 351 -16.48 -6.54 28.22
CA GLU A 351 -15.28 -7.37 28.39
C GLU A 351 -14.31 -7.21 27.22
N THR A 352 -14.81 -7.26 26.00
CA THR A 352 -14.00 -7.06 24.79
C THR A 352 -13.41 -5.64 24.77
N ILE A 353 -14.15 -4.63 25.19
CA ILE A 353 -13.64 -3.25 25.33
C ILE A 353 -12.49 -3.20 26.34
N ARG A 354 -12.61 -3.87 27.48
CA ARG A 354 -11.56 -3.91 28.51
C ARG A 354 -10.29 -4.59 27.97
N LEU A 355 -10.42 -5.75 27.32
CA LEU A 355 -9.31 -6.48 26.70
C LEU A 355 -8.63 -5.64 25.62
N GLY A 356 -9.42 -5.01 24.74
CA GLY A 356 -8.91 -4.17 23.67
C GLY A 356 -8.23 -2.89 24.15
N ALA A 357 -8.75 -2.28 25.21
CA ALA A 357 -8.11 -1.12 25.84
C ALA A 357 -6.74 -1.47 26.44
N SER A 358 -6.61 -2.63 27.07
CA SER A 358 -5.33 -3.15 27.53
C SER A 358 -4.37 -3.40 26.36
N ALA A 359 -4.85 -4.07 25.32
CA ALA A 359 -4.07 -4.35 24.11
C ALA A 359 -3.53 -3.06 23.47
N LEU A 360 -4.39 -2.03 23.27
CA LEU A 360 -3.97 -0.76 22.69
C LEU A 360 -2.89 -0.06 23.51
N ARG A 361 -2.98 -0.06 24.82
CA ARG A 361 -1.96 0.53 25.71
C ARG A 361 -0.61 -0.18 25.56
N ILE A 362 -0.61 -1.51 25.49
CA ILE A 362 0.61 -2.32 25.34
C ILE A 362 1.23 -2.09 23.96
N ILE A 363 0.45 -2.22 22.89
CA ILE A 363 0.94 -2.15 21.51
C ILE A 363 1.45 -0.75 21.17
N SER A 364 0.78 0.30 21.66
CA SER A 364 1.13 1.69 21.35
C SER A 364 2.54 2.11 21.77
N ILE A 365 3.17 1.39 22.71
CA ILE A 365 4.58 1.58 23.09
C ILE A 365 5.50 1.44 21.86
N GLY A 366 5.15 0.56 20.92
CA GLY A 366 5.92 0.33 19.71
C GLY A 366 5.71 1.37 18.59
N PHE A 367 4.65 2.18 18.61
CA PHE A 367 4.29 3.05 17.48
C PHE A 367 5.39 4.07 17.15
N ILE A 368 5.88 4.79 18.12
CA ILE A 368 6.91 5.82 17.89
C ILE A 368 8.19 5.18 17.34
N ILE A 369 8.58 4.03 17.87
CA ILE A 369 9.77 3.30 17.44
C ILE A 369 9.60 2.76 16.02
N SER A 370 8.40 2.34 15.64
CA SER A 370 8.10 1.86 14.29
C SER A 370 8.35 2.89 13.19
N SER A 371 8.30 4.21 13.51
CA SER A 371 8.61 5.28 12.57
C SER A 371 10.01 5.13 11.96
N ILE A 372 10.98 4.63 12.72
CA ILE A 372 12.35 4.40 12.27
C ILE A 372 12.36 3.34 11.16
N SER A 373 11.79 2.16 11.43
CA SER A 373 11.79 1.04 10.48
C SER A 373 11.00 1.38 9.21
N VAL A 374 9.87 2.09 9.33
CA VAL A 374 9.04 2.53 8.20
C VAL A 374 9.79 3.54 7.33
N THR A 375 10.43 4.54 7.94
CA THR A 375 11.16 5.57 7.19
C THR A 375 12.40 4.99 6.52
N VAL A 376 13.18 4.14 7.22
CA VAL A 376 14.38 3.49 6.64
C VAL A 376 14.01 2.57 5.49
N SER A 377 12.97 1.76 5.64
CA SER A 377 12.47 0.87 4.56
C SER A 377 12.10 1.67 3.31
N GLY A 378 11.32 2.74 3.46
CA GLY A 378 10.95 3.62 2.35
C GLY A 378 12.13 4.34 1.71
N ALA A 379 13.11 4.79 2.50
CA ALA A 379 14.32 5.42 2.00
C ALA A 379 15.20 4.45 1.20
N LEU A 380 15.35 3.21 1.68
CA LEU A 380 16.07 2.15 0.97
C LEU A 380 15.44 1.83 -0.38
N GLU A 381 14.10 1.78 -0.45
CA GLU A 381 13.40 1.61 -1.73
C GLU A 381 13.65 2.79 -2.67
N GLY A 382 13.63 4.03 -2.16
CA GLY A 382 13.98 5.23 -2.92
C GLY A 382 15.41 5.22 -3.46
N LEU A 383 16.35 4.66 -2.71
CA LEU A 383 17.76 4.46 -3.13
C LEU A 383 17.95 3.28 -4.11
N GLY A 384 16.90 2.58 -4.48
CA GLY A 384 17.01 1.38 -5.30
C GLY A 384 17.56 0.15 -4.55
N LYS A 385 17.54 0.17 -3.22
CA LYS A 385 18.05 -0.90 -2.33
C LYS A 385 16.89 -1.72 -1.76
N GLY A 386 16.18 -2.45 -2.62
CA GLY A 386 14.99 -3.19 -2.21
C GLY A 386 15.29 -4.36 -1.26
N ALA A 387 16.37 -5.12 -1.48
CA ALA A 387 16.71 -6.26 -0.63
C ALA A 387 16.91 -5.90 0.86
N PRO A 388 17.66 -4.85 1.23
CA PRO A 388 17.71 -4.39 2.62
C PRO A 388 16.36 -3.93 3.19
N SER A 389 15.48 -3.32 2.36
CA SER A 389 14.11 -2.97 2.75
C SER A 389 13.30 -4.24 3.10
N LEU A 390 13.42 -5.30 2.29
CA LEU A 390 12.77 -6.57 2.54
C LEU A 390 13.25 -7.22 3.84
N VAL A 391 14.54 -7.11 4.19
CA VAL A 391 15.05 -7.64 5.47
C VAL A 391 14.30 -7.00 6.65
N ILE A 392 14.09 -5.67 6.62
CA ILE A 392 13.33 -4.97 7.66
C ILE A 392 11.90 -5.55 7.75
N SER A 393 11.25 -5.74 6.61
CA SER A 393 9.87 -6.25 6.56
C SER A 393 9.78 -7.71 7.01
N LEU A 394 10.72 -8.57 6.62
CA LEU A 394 10.77 -9.96 7.08
C LEU A 394 10.97 -10.05 8.60
N MET A 395 11.85 -9.22 9.15
CA MET A 395 12.04 -9.14 10.61
C MET A 395 10.74 -8.73 11.30
N ARG A 396 10.07 -7.71 10.76
CA ARG A 396 8.85 -7.14 11.34
C ARG A 396 7.64 -8.06 11.27
N TYR A 397 7.46 -8.77 10.14
CA TYR A 397 6.22 -9.50 9.86
C TYR A 397 6.32 -11.02 10.03
N ILE A 398 7.55 -11.59 10.09
CA ILE A 398 7.74 -13.05 10.19
C ILE A 398 8.77 -13.41 11.24
N ILE A 399 10.05 -13.02 11.03
CA ILE A 399 11.20 -13.62 11.71
C ILE A 399 11.19 -13.31 13.22
N VAL A 400 10.77 -12.12 13.61
CA VAL A 400 10.76 -11.72 15.04
C VAL A 400 9.38 -11.89 15.64
N ILE A 401 8.33 -11.37 15.00
CA ILE A 401 7.01 -11.28 15.62
C ILE A 401 6.36 -12.64 15.85
N ILE A 402 6.45 -13.57 14.87
CA ILE A 402 5.80 -14.88 15.00
C ILE A 402 6.45 -15.71 16.11
N PRO A 403 7.78 -15.91 16.16
CA PRO A 403 8.42 -16.61 17.28
C PRO A 403 8.20 -15.88 18.62
N ALA A 404 8.29 -14.54 18.65
CA ALA A 404 8.04 -13.78 19.86
C ALA A 404 6.61 -13.98 20.38
N ALA A 405 5.59 -13.94 19.50
CA ALA A 405 4.21 -14.20 19.87
C ALA A 405 4.04 -15.61 20.46
N LEU A 406 4.59 -16.65 19.79
CA LEU A 406 4.52 -18.03 20.26
C LEU A 406 5.24 -18.27 21.60
N ILE A 407 6.34 -17.57 21.85
CA ILE A 407 7.08 -17.67 23.10
C ILE A 407 6.37 -16.90 24.21
N LEU A 408 6.01 -15.64 23.96
CA LEU A 408 5.43 -14.77 24.98
C LEU A 408 4.01 -15.19 25.39
N THR A 409 3.27 -15.84 24.52
CA THR A 409 1.97 -16.43 24.88
C THR A 409 2.07 -17.56 25.92
N ARG A 410 3.24 -18.21 26.08
CA ARG A 410 3.48 -19.19 27.14
C ARG A 410 3.63 -18.57 28.52
N PHE A 411 3.97 -17.27 28.61
CA PHE A 411 4.22 -16.56 29.85
C PHE A 411 3.10 -15.56 30.20
N PHE A 412 2.44 -15.00 29.18
CA PHE A 412 1.46 -13.92 29.32
C PHE A 412 0.10 -14.24 28.68
N ASP A 413 -0.16 -15.52 28.37
CA ASP A 413 -1.36 -15.96 27.65
C ASP A 413 -1.59 -15.14 26.37
N ALA A 414 -2.82 -14.84 26.00
CA ALA A 414 -3.14 -14.04 24.81
C ALA A 414 -2.46 -12.65 24.79
N ASN A 415 -2.17 -12.05 25.95
CA ASN A 415 -1.47 -10.76 26.02
C ASN A 415 -0.02 -10.86 25.50
N GLY A 416 0.57 -12.05 25.46
CA GLY A 416 1.87 -12.29 24.86
C GLY A 416 1.97 -11.82 23.41
N VAL A 417 0.87 -11.88 22.66
CA VAL A 417 0.82 -11.36 21.27
C VAL A 417 1.01 -9.83 21.26
N TRP A 418 0.37 -9.11 22.19
CA TRP A 418 0.51 -7.66 22.28
C TRP A 418 1.93 -7.23 22.67
N HIS A 419 2.54 -7.99 23.56
CA HIS A 419 3.94 -7.78 23.95
C HIS A 419 4.90 -8.11 22.80
N ALA A 420 4.62 -9.13 22.00
CA ALA A 420 5.43 -9.45 20.81
C ALA A 420 5.42 -8.29 19.79
N MET A 421 4.31 -7.58 19.64
CA MET A 421 4.20 -6.46 18.69
C MET A 421 5.18 -5.33 18.99
N TRP A 422 5.18 -4.77 20.21
CA TRP A 422 6.10 -3.68 20.53
C TRP A 422 7.56 -4.14 20.59
N LEU A 423 7.83 -5.34 21.12
CA LEU A 423 9.19 -5.92 21.16
C LEU A 423 9.76 -6.03 19.73
N THR A 424 8.95 -6.50 18.79
CA THR A 424 9.33 -6.60 17.38
C THR A 424 9.72 -5.25 16.82
N GLU A 425 9.01 -4.18 17.13
CA GLU A 425 9.34 -2.83 16.63
C GLU A 425 10.72 -2.36 17.13
N PHE A 426 11.08 -2.64 18.38
CA PHE A 426 12.41 -2.32 18.93
C PHE A 426 13.53 -3.08 18.21
N ILE A 427 13.36 -4.38 18.03
CA ILE A 427 14.37 -5.22 17.35
C ILE A 427 14.50 -4.79 15.88
N THR A 428 13.37 -4.58 15.20
CA THR A 428 13.35 -4.16 13.80
C THR A 428 13.95 -2.76 13.62
N ALA A 429 13.67 -1.84 14.55
CA ALA A 429 14.29 -0.50 14.54
C ALA A 429 15.81 -0.57 14.72
N ALA A 430 16.31 -1.45 15.59
CA ALA A 430 17.75 -1.65 15.75
C ALA A 430 18.39 -2.13 14.43
N VAL A 431 17.79 -3.12 13.75
CA VAL A 431 18.23 -3.59 12.44
C VAL A 431 18.15 -2.46 11.41
N ALA A 432 17.06 -1.70 11.40
CA ALA A 432 16.89 -0.55 10.50
C ALA A 432 17.97 0.51 10.73
N CYS A 433 18.35 0.81 11.97
CA CYS A 433 19.45 1.73 12.27
C CYS A 433 20.81 1.26 11.71
N VAL A 434 21.08 -0.04 11.78
CA VAL A 434 22.31 -0.62 11.18
C VAL A 434 22.27 -0.44 9.66
N LEU A 435 21.15 -0.75 9.02
CA LEU A 435 20.99 -0.58 7.58
C LEU A 435 21.02 0.89 7.15
N TYR A 436 20.45 1.80 7.96
CA TYR A 436 20.56 3.24 7.77
C TYR A 436 22.03 3.69 7.73
N ARG A 437 22.83 3.31 8.73
CA ARG A 437 24.26 3.65 8.77
C ARG A 437 25.00 3.12 7.55
N LYS A 438 24.71 1.89 7.13
CA LYS A 438 25.40 1.24 6.00
C LYS A 438 25.05 1.86 4.64
N PHE A 439 23.80 2.24 4.40
CA PHE A 439 23.30 2.57 3.06
C PHE A 439 22.86 4.02 2.86
N ILE A 440 22.59 4.76 3.92
CA ILE A 440 22.06 6.13 3.84
C ILE A 440 23.04 7.12 4.45
N HIS A 441 23.59 6.85 5.62
CA HIS A 441 24.51 7.75 6.29
C HIS A 441 25.87 7.85 5.57
N ASN A 442 26.35 6.72 5.01
CA ASN A 442 27.63 6.63 4.31
C ASN A 442 27.49 6.87 2.78
N CYS A 443 26.32 7.32 2.34
CA CYS A 443 26.11 7.75 0.95
C CYS A 443 26.75 9.09 0.65
#